data_591d1491c8b0686bd5add769a55f47c1
#
_entry.id   591d1491c8b0686bd5add769a55f47c1
#
_cell.length_a   1.000
_cell.length_b   1.000
_cell.length_c   1.000
_cell.angle_alpha   90.00
_cell.angle_beta   90.00
_cell.angle_gamma   90.00
#
_symmetry.space_group_name_H-M   'P 1'
#
loop_
_entity.id
_entity.type
_entity.pdbx_description
1 polymer ?
#
loop_
_entity_poly.entity_id
_entity_poly.type
_entity_poly.pdbx_seq_one_letter_code
_entity_poly.pdbx_strand_id
1 'polypeptide(L)'
;MKKKLLWCAGIIVLLVLVTLGVCRWIEAQNRQTDPNWKLTQQIYNMENALKEVDEDYECRSVSKVTPFTYTDSKGNSIIYYCCQTTYIEDESGEYTGLNTDAIGMVIDFAQIQNRRDCKVNEYDAFRCEMGERSYLCWTISPEISCVIEYGADAIAEADIFRMAESVQPPR
;
A
#
# COMPACT_ATOMS: atom_id res chain seq x y z
N MET A 1 26.90 28.16 49.79
CA MET A 1 26.19 26.99 49.23
C MET A 1 25.07 27.38 48.27
N LYS A 2 24.18 28.34 48.55
CA LYS A 2 23.04 28.72 47.68
C LYS A 2 23.40 29.14 46.24
N LYS A 3 24.49 29.89 46.03
CA LYS A 3 24.94 30.33 44.69
C LYS A 3 25.39 29.17 43.78
N LYS A 4 26.04 28.13 44.32
CA LYS A 4 26.45 26.95 43.53
C LYS A 4 25.25 26.11 43.11
N LEU A 5 24.22 26.01 43.98
CA LEU A 5 22.97 25.29 43.67
C LEU A 5 22.19 25.98 42.55
N LEU A 6 22.14 27.31 42.53
CA LEU A 6 21.48 28.07 41.46
C LEU A 6 22.19 27.92 40.10
N TRP A 7 23.53 27.85 40.12
CA TRP A 7 24.33 27.60 38.89
C TRP A 7 24.10 26.21 38.32
N CYS A 8 24.07 25.18 39.18
CA CYS A 8 23.75 23.80 38.74
C CYS A 8 22.34 23.70 38.18
N ALA A 9 21.33 24.33 38.80
CA ALA A 9 19.96 24.36 38.29
C ALA A 9 19.88 25.05 36.91
N GLY A 10 20.60 26.16 36.72
CA GLY A 10 20.64 26.85 35.43
C GLY A 10 21.26 26.01 34.29
N ILE A 11 22.33 25.26 34.62
CA ILE A 11 22.98 24.36 33.64
C ILE A 11 22.01 23.21 33.25
N ILE A 12 21.30 22.63 34.20
CA ILE A 12 20.34 21.55 33.93
C ILE A 12 19.21 22.05 33.04
N VAL A 13 18.65 23.22 33.32
CA VAL A 13 17.61 23.82 32.49
C VAL A 13 18.12 24.09 31.07
N LEU A 14 19.32 24.60 30.93
CA LEU A 14 19.94 24.84 29.63
C LEU A 14 20.16 23.53 28.84
N LEU A 15 20.62 22.47 29.49
CA LEU A 15 20.77 21.13 28.85
C LEU A 15 19.45 20.58 28.41
N VAL A 16 18.38 20.69 29.21
CA VAL A 16 17.03 20.24 28.82
C VAL A 16 16.51 21.01 27.60
N LEU A 17 16.68 22.33 27.57
CA LEU A 17 16.26 23.15 26.43
C LEU A 17 17.05 22.82 25.16
N VAL A 18 18.34 22.57 25.26
CA VAL A 18 19.18 22.16 24.11
C VAL A 18 18.78 20.78 23.61
N THR A 19 18.56 19.80 24.49
CA THR A 19 18.09 18.47 24.06
C THR A 19 16.72 18.52 23.41
N LEU A 20 15.77 19.28 23.93
CA LEU A 20 14.45 19.48 23.31
C LEU A 20 14.57 20.17 21.95
N GLY A 21 15.46 21.16 21.82
CA GLY A 21 15.72 21.83 20.55
C GLY A 21 16.32 20.90 19.50
N VAL A 22 17.28 20.07 19.89
CA VAL A 22 17.90 19.07 19.00
C VAL A 22 16.89 18.00 18.58
N CYS A 23 16.10 17.49 19.51
CA CYS A 23 15.05 16.50 19.17
C CYS A 23 14.03 17.07 18.16
N ARG A 24 13.56 18.30 18.37
CA ARG A 24 12.64 18.96 17.42
C ARG A 24 13.29 19.23 16.06
N TRP A 25 14.57 19.56 16.05
CA TRP A 25 15.30 19.77 14.80
C TRP A 25 15.45 18.45 14.02
N ILE A 26 15.80 17.34 14.70
CA ILE A 26 15.89 16.00 14.09
C ILE A 26 14.52 15.58 13.54
N GLU A 27 13.44 15.76 14.30
CA GLU A 27 12.08 15.47 13.83
C GLU A 27 11.71 16.30 12.59
N ALA A 28 12.06 17.59 12.57
CA ALA A 28 11.81 18.46 11.42
C ALA A 28 12.60 18.03 10.18
N GLN A 29 13.85 17.56 10.39
CA GLN A 29 14.71 17.06 9.33
C GLN A 29 14.15 15.74 8.76
N ASN A 30 13.71 14.80 9.64
CA ASN A 30 13.10 13.55 9.23
C ASN A 30 11.79 13.76 8.44
N ARG A 31 10.99 14.75 8.85
CA ARG A 31 9.76 15.13 8.11
C ARG A 31 10.04 15.64 6.70
N GLN A 32 11.19 16.27 6.47
CA GLN A 32 11.58 16.76 5.15
C GLN A 32 12.20 15.67 4.26
N THR A 33 12.82 14.67 4.86
CA THR A 33 13.54 13.60 4.15
C THR A 33 12.73 12.34 3.94
N ASP A 34 11.69 12.10 4.76
CA ASP A 34 10.81 10.94 4.64
C ASP A 34 9.47 11.34 3.97
N PRO A 35 9.24 10.98 2.70
CA PRO A 35 8.00 11.26 2.00
C PRO A 35 6.78 10.58 2.65
N ASN A 36 7.01 9.53 3.44
CA ASN A 36 5.96 8.75 4.11
C ASN A 36 5.74 9.16 5.58
N TRP A 37 6.41 10.21 6.07
CA TRP A 37 6.32 10.63 7.49
C TRP A 37 4.89 10.72 8.01
N LYS A 38 3.98 11.33 7.24
CA LYS A 38 2.57 11.47 7.65
C LYS A 38 1.89 10.12 7.80
N LEU A 39 2.17 9.20 6.88
CA LEU A 39 1.62 7.85 6.89
C LEU A 39 2.14 7.07 8.10
N THR A 40 3.46 7.10 8.33
CA THR A 40 4.09 6.47 9.50
C THR A 40 3.49 6.99 10.81
N GLN A 41 3.27 8.31 10.90
CA GLN A 41 2.65 8.91 12.09
C GLN A 41 1.18 8.47 12.27
N GLN A 42 0.42 8.33 11.18
CA GLN A 42 -0.96 7.84 11.24
C GLN A 42 -1.02 6.39 11.70
N ILE A 43 -0.14 5.52 11.17
CA ILE A 43 -0.03 4.13 11.57
C ILE A 43 0.28 4.04 13.08
N TYR A 44 1.31 4.75 13.55
CA TYR A 44 1.71 4.77 14.94
C TYR A 44 0.57 5.23 15.88
N ASN A 45 -0.15 6.29 15.51
CA ASN A 45 -1.27 6.78 16.31
C ASN A 45 -2.43 5.78 16.36
N MET A 46 -2.71 5.10 15.24
CA MET A 46 -3.77 4.09 15.16
C MET A 46 -3.42 2.85 15.98
N GLU A 47 -2.18 2.35 15.85
CA GLU A 47 -1.70 1.22 16.65
C GLU A 47 -1.79 1.49 18.15
N ASN A 48 -1.36 2.68 18.60
CA ASN A 48 -1.46 3.04 20.01
C ASN A 48 -2.91 3.07 20.51
N ALA A 49 -3.85 3.58 19.69
CA ALA A 49 -5.27 3.58 20.02
C ALA A 49 -5.86 2.17 20.06
N LEU A 50 -5.41 1.27 19.18
CA LEU A 50 -5.88 -0.11 19.13
C LEU A 50 -5.27 -0.94 20.27
N LYS A 51 -4.01 -0.72 20.63
CA LYS A 51 -3.34 -1.40 21.75
C LYS A 51 -3.95 -1.06 23.12
N GLU A 52 -4.67 0.06 23.23
CA GLU A 52 -5.50 0.35 24.41
C GLU A 52 -6.70 -0.61 24.56
N VAL A 53 -7.12 -1.24 23.44
CA VAL A 53 -8.22 -2.21 23.39
C VAL A 53 -7.70 -3.65 23.46
N ASP A 54 -6.62 -3.95 22.73
CA ASP A 54 -5.96 -5.24 22.67
C ASP A 54 -4.47 -5.04 22.36
N GLU A 55 -3.58 -5.57 23.19
CA GLU A 55 -2.12 -5.42 23.07
C GLU A 55 -1.55 -6.09 21.79
N ASP A 56 -2.30 -7.02 21.19
CA ASP A 56 -1.88 -7.79 20.02
C ASP A 56 -2.14 -7.06 18.68
N TYR A 57 -2.72 -5.85 18.67
CA TYR A 57 -2.91 -5.09 17.46
C TYR A 57 -1.60 -4.51 16.93
N GLU A 58 -1.23 -4.92 15.72
CA GLU A 58 -0.08 -4.43 14.98
C GLU A 58 -0.44 -4.12 13.53
N CYS A 59 0.10 -3.02 12.98
CA CYS A 59 -0.01 -2.73 11.56
C CYS A 59 1.09 -3.48 10.80
N ARG A 60 0.74 -4.50 10.04
CA ARG A 60 1.71 -5.35 9.33
C ARG A 60 2.02 -4.87 7.91
N SER A 61 1.07 -4.21 7.28
CA SER A 61 1.24 -3.71 5.92
C SER A 61 0.37 -2.49 5.61
N VAL A 62 0.77 -1.74 4.61
CA VAL A 62 0.00 -0.62 4.06
C VAL A 62 -0.12 -0.81 2.56
N SER A 63 -1.34 -0.82 2.04
CA SER A 63 -1.59 -0.94 0.60
C SER A 63 -2.13 0.37 0.02
N LYS A 64 -1.71 0.67 -1.21
CA LYS A 64 -2.14 1.82 -2.00
C LYS A 64 -2.58 1.35 -3.37
N VAL A 65 -3.76 1.79 -3.79
CA VAL A 65 -4.29 1.54 -5.14
C VAL A 65 -4.16 2.80 -5.99
N THR A 66 -3.56 2.65 -7.17
CA THR A 66 -3.45 3.73 -8.15
C THR A 66 -4.18 3.33 -9.43
N PRO A 67 -5.33 3.97 -9.76
CA PRO A 67 -6.06 3.71 -10.99
C PRO A 67 -5.47 4.48 -12.17
N PHE A 68 -5.44 3.84 -13.34
CA PHE A 68 -5.10 4.44 -14.64
C PHE A 68 -6.24 4.15 -15.62
N THR A 69 -6.95 5.18 -16.06
CA THR A 69 -8.08 5.03 -16.98
C THR A 69 -7.65 5.30 -18.42
N TYR A 70 -7.96 4.35 -19.29
CA TYR A 70 -7.74 4.44 -20.73
C TYR A 70 -9.07 4.39 -21.44
N THR A 71 -9.25 5.21 -22.46
CA THR A 71 -10.48 5.25 -23.27
C THR A 71 -10.11 5.16 -24.74
N ASP A 72 -10.77 4.29 -25.49
CA ASP A 72 -10.59 4.17 -26.93
C ASP A 72 -11.40 5.23 -27.70
N SER A 73 -11.24 5.26 -29.02
CA SER A 73 -11.97 6.18 -29.91
C SER A 73 -13.49 5.91 -29.99
N LYS A 74 -13.95 4.76 -29.50
CA LYS A 74 -15.37 4.37 -29.45
C LYS A 74 -16.00 4.66 -28.08
N GLY A 75 -15.23 5.16 -27.11
CA GLY A 75 -15.68 5.44 -25.76
C GLY A 75 -15.62 4.24 -24.80
N ASN A 76 -15.07 3.09 -25.21
CA ASN A 76 -14.85 1.96 -24.31
C ASN A 76 -13.74 2.31 -23.32
N SER A 77 -13.94 2.03 -22.05
CA SER A 77 -12.95 2.31 -21.02
C SER A 77 -12.40 1.05 -20.38
N ILE A 78 -11.10 1.07 -20.14
CA ILE A 78 -10.35 0.11 -19.33
C ILE A 78 -9.78 0.87 -18.16
N ILE A 79 -9.84 0.28 -16.96
CA ILE A 79 -9.16 0.81 -15.79
C ILE A 79 -8.11 -0.21 -15.37
N TYR A 80 -6.86 0.21 -15.39
CA TYR A 80 -5.76 -0.56 -14.83
C TYR A 80 -5.48 -0.05 -13.42
N TYR A 81 -5.51 -0.95 -12.45
CA TYR A 81 -5.17 -0.67 -11.06
C TYR A 81 -3.81 -1.29 -10.73
N CYS A 82 -2.89 -0.46 -10.27
CA CYS A 82 -1.65 -0.90 -9.65
C CYS A 82 -1.83 -0.86 -8.12
N CYS A 83 -1.81 -2.01 -7.49
CA CYS A 83 -1.92 -2.17 -6.05
C CYS A 83 -0.53 -2.40 -5.48
N GLN A 84 -0.01 -1.43 -4.72
CA GLN A 84 1.29 -1.50 -4.06
C GLN A 84 1.08 -1.77 -2.57
N THR A 85 1.72 -2.81 -2.04
CA THR A 85 1.73 -3.15 -0.62
C THR A 85 3.12 -2.92 -0.06
N THR A 86 3.21 -2.18 1.05
CA THR A 86 4.45 -2.00 1.81
C THR A 86 4.29 -2.74 3.13
N TYR A 87 5.14 -3.72 3.38
CA TYR A 87 5.18 -4.44 4.66
C TYR A 87 6.03 -3.65 5.65
N ILE A 88 5.55 -3.54 6.91
CA ILE A 88 6.21 -2.78 7.97
C ILE A 88 7.25 -3.65 8.68
N GLU A 89 6.96 -4.94 8.80
CA GLU A 89 7.90 -5.94 9.25
C GLU A 89 8.33 -6.84 8.09
N ASP A 90 9.57 -7.30 8.13
CA ASP A 90 10.16 -8.19 7.12
C ASP A 90 9.53 -9.60 7.26
N GLU A 91 8.26 -9.72 6.93
CA GLU A 91 7.63 -11.02 6.72
C GLU A 91 8.18 -11.61 5.42
N SER A 92 9.47 -11.93 5.41
CA SER A 92 10.15 -12.65 4.34
C SER A 92 9.74 -14.13 4.28
N GLY A 93 8.45 -14.39 4.47
CA GLY A 93 7.84 -15.64 4.09
C GLY A 93 7.84 -15.72 2.56
N GLU A 94 8.27 -16.86 2.01
CA GLU A 94 8.12 -17.17 0.58
C GLU A 94 6.65 -16.93 0.19
N TYR A 95 6.37 -15.75 -0.37
CA TYR A 95 5.04 -15.41 -0.85
C TYR A 95 4.83 -16.12 -2.18
N THR A 96 4.10 -17.21 -2.14
CA THR A 96 3.73 -17.97 -3.34
C THR A 96 2.25 -17.77 -3.61
N GLY A 97 1.91 -16.94 -4.59
CA GLY A 97 0.52 -16.83 -5.06
C GLY A 97 -0.02 -15.41 -5.19
N LEU A 98 -1.35 -15.31 -5.19
CA LEU A 98 -2.09 -14.07 -5.35
C LEU A 98 -2.16 -13.30 -4.02
N ASN A 99 -1.78 -12.01 -4.04
CA ASN A 99 -2.04 -11.11 -2.92
C ASN A 99 -3.53 -10.70 -2.93
N THR A 100 -4.36 -11.53 -2.28
CA THR A 100 -5.80 -11.34 -2.24
C THR A 100 -6.22 -10.09 -1.48
N ASP A 101 -5.43 -9.65 -0.50
CA ASP A 101 -5.72 -8.44 0.29
C ASP A 101 -5.57 -7.19 -0.58
N ALA A 102 -4.49 -7.09 -1.35
CA ALA A 102 -4.28 -5.98 -2.28
C ALA A 102 -5.32 -5.97 -3.40
N ILE A 103 -5.65 -7.13 -3.98
CA ILE A 103 -6.68 -7.28 -5.01
C ILE A 103 -8.06 -6.95 -4.42
N GLY A 104 -8.34 -7.35 -3.18
CA GLY A 104 -9.58 -7.07 -2.46
C GLY A 104 -9.87 -5.59 -2.21
N MET A 105 -8.87 -4.71 -2.39
CA MET A 105 -9.09 -3.26 -2.37
C MET A 105 -9.78 -2.75 -3.66
N VAL A 106 -9.78 -3.54 -4.73
CA VAL A 106 -10.38 -3.20 -6.03
C VAL A 106 -11.66 -3.98 -6.27
N ILE A 107 -11.67 -5.27 -5.93
CA ILE A 107 -12.82 -6.16 -6.14
C ILE A 107 -13.38 -6.66 -4.82
N ASP A 108 -14.70 -6.84 -4.76
CA ASP A 108 -15.37 -7.48 -3.63
C ASP A 108 -15.49 -8.99 -3.88
N PHE A 109 -14.66 -9.79 -3.22
CA PHE A 109 -14.65 -11.25 -3.37
C PHE A 109 -16.00 -11.91 -3.04
N ALA A 110 -16.86 -11.27 -2.27
CA ALA A 110 -18.21 -11.77 -1.97
C ALA A 110 -19.19 -11.60 -3.15
N GLN A 111 -18.87 -10.70 -4.09
CA GLN A 111 -19.73 -10.37 -5.23
C GLN A 111 -19.24 -10.92 -6.57
N ILE A 112 -18.04 -11.50 -6.60
CA ILE A 112 -17.49 -12.02 -7.85
C ILE A 112 -18.25 -13.25 -8.34
N GLN A 113 -18.37 -13.35 -9.66
CA GLN A 113 -19.00 -14.47 -10.37
C GLN A 113 -18.03 -14.98 -11.44
N ASN A 114 -18.28 -16.18 -11.94
CA ASN A 114 -17.55 -16.75 -13.07
C ASN A 114 -16.02 -16.76 -12.93
N ARG A 115 -15.51 -16.88 -11.69
CA ARG A 115 -14.07 -16.93 -11.46
C ARG A 115 -13.44 -18.13 -12.20
N ARG A 116 -12.34 -17.82 -12.92
CA ARG A 116 -11.52 -18.81 -13.62
C ARG A 116 -10.06 -18.48 -13.40
N ASP A 117 -9.32 -19.43 -12.84
CA ASP A 117 -7.88 -19.30 -12.68
C ASP A 117 -7.18 -19.40 -14.03
N CYS A 118 -6.15 -18.59 -14.22
CA CYS A 118 -5.36 -18.47 -15.45
C CYS A 118 -3.94 -18.03 -15.13
N LYS A 119 -3.17 -17.62 -16.14
CA LYS A 119 -1.85 -17.01 -15.96
C LYS A 119 -1.72 -15.77 -16.83
N VAL A 120 -0.92 -14.82 -16.33
CA VAL A 120 -0.40 -13.66 -17.07
C VAL A 120 1.12 -13.81 -17.07
N ASN A 121 1.72 -14.14 -18.22
CA ASN A 121 3.11 -14.63 -18.28
C ASN A 121 3.31 -15.83 -17.33
N GLU A 122 4.31 -15.75 -16.42
CA GLU A 122 4.55 -16.76 -15.37
C GLU A 122 3.71 -16.59 -14.11
N TYR A 123 3.02 -15.47 -13.96
CA TYR A 123 2.31 -15.11 -12.71
C TYR A 123 0.95 -15.80 -12.63
N ASP A 124 0.61 -16.23 -11.42
CA ASP A 124 -0.74 -16.72 -11.12
C ASP A 124 -1.74 -15.58 -11.23
N ALA A 125 -2.86 -15.86 -11.88
CA ALA A 125 -3.90 -14.91 -12.18
C ALA A 125 -5.27 -15.54 -12.08
N PHE A 126 -6.30 -14.74 -11.97
CA PHE A 126 -7.66 -15.16 -12.21
C PHE A 126 -8.45 -14.07 -12.91
N ARG A 127 -9.47 -14.48 -13.63
CA ARG A 127 -10.50 -13.58 -14.14
C ARG A 127 -11.81 -13.83 -13.43
N CYS A 128 -12.62 -12.80 -13.33
CA CYS A 128 -13.95 -12.86 -12.75
C CYS A 128 -14.85 -11.75 -13.30
N GLU A 129 -16.12 -11.82 -12.95
CA GLU A 129 -17.11 -10.80 -13.26
C GLU A 129 -17.66 -10.24 -11.95
N MET A 130 -18.00 -8.96 -11.92
CA MET A 130 -18.69 -8.29 -10.83
C MET A 130 -19.63 -7.23 -11.42
N GLY A 131 -20.94 -7.45 -11.30
CA GLY A 131 -21.94 -6.65 -12.01
C GLY A 131 -21.81 -6.78 -13.53
N GLU A 132 -21.68 -5.65 -14.22
CA GLU A 132 -21.54 -5.57 -15.69
C GLU A 132 -20.06 -5.48 -16.15
N ARG A 133 -19.12 -5.65 -15.22
CA ARG A 133 -17.70 -5.50 -15.48
C ARG A 133 -16.99 -6.82 -15.34
N SER A 134 -15.96 -7.01 -16.15
CA SER A 134 -15.03 -8.13 -16.08
C SER A 134 -13.69 -7.65 -15.54
N TYR A 135 -13.00 -8.54 -14.84
CA TYR A 135 -11.74 -8.26 -14.15
C TYR A 135 -10.72 -9.34 -14.49
N LEU A 136 -9.48 -8.92 -14.74
CA LEU A 136 -8.30 -9.80 -14.78
C LEU A 136 -7.36 -9.35 -13.66
N CYS A 137 -7.09 -10.25 -12.72
CA CYS A 137 -6.30 -9.99 -11.52
C CYS A 137 -5.07 -10.89 -11.47
N TRP A 138 -3.89 -10.32 -11.18
CA TRP A 138 -2.66 -11.10 -10.99
C TRP A 138 -1.71 -10.41 -10.01
N THR A 139 -0.77 -11.17 -9.48
CA THR A 139 0.27 -10.68 -8.55
C THR A 139 1.64 -10.92 -9.16
N ILE A 140 2.42 -9.86 -9.29
CA ILE A 140 3.77 -9.88 -9.84
C ILE A 140 4.80 -10.18 -8.74
N SER A 141 4.60 -9.60 -7.55
CA SER A 141 5.42 -9.81 -6.36
C SER A 141 4.55 -9.61 -5.11
N PRO A 142 5.03 -9.98 -3.91
CA PRO A 142 4.29 -9.71 -2.67
C PRO A 142 3.81 -8.26 -2.55
N GLU A 143 4.61 -7.32 -3.05
CA GLU A 143 4.34 -5.88 -2.97
C GLU A 143 3.50 -5.34 -4.13
N ILE A 144 3.32 -6.12 -5.24
CA ILE A 144 2.69 -5.59 -6.46
C ILE A 144 1.64 -6.56 -6.97
N SER A 145 0.41 -6.11 -6.91
CA SER A 145 -0.73 -6.75 -7.56
C SER A 145 -1.36 -5.82 -8.59
N CYS A 146 -1.94 -6.40 -9.61
CA CYS A 146 -2.49 -5.69 -10.75
C CYS A 146 -3.92 -6.16 -11.01
N VAL A 147 -4.78 -5.23 -11.40
CA VAL A 147 -6.13 -5.53 -11.82
C VAL A 147 -6.46 -4.74 -13.09
N ILE A 148 -7.01 -5.39 -14.11
CA ILE A 148 -7.63 -4.72 -15.26
C ILE A 148 -9.13 -4.91 -15.15
N GLU A 149 -9.86 -3.80 -15.11
CA GLU A 149 -11.31 -3.73 -15.19
C GLU A 149 -11.74 -3.33 -16.59
N TYR A 150 -12.67 -4.06 -17.20
CA TYR A 150 -13.13 -3.81 -18.57
C TYR A 150 -14.57 -4.24 -18.79
N GLY A 151 -15.22 -3.74 -19.84
CA GLY A 151 -16.51 -4.22 -20.30
C GLY A 151 -16.36 -5.49 -21.13
N ALA A 152 -17.03 -6.57 -20.77
CA ALA A 152 -16.89 -7.88 -21.43
C ALA A 152 -17.21 -7.85 -22.93
N ASP A 153 -18.22 -7.06 -23.33
CA ASP A 153 -18.66 -6.98 -24.74
C ASP A 153 -17.89 -5.93 -25.56
N ALA A 154 -17.09 -5.11 -24.90
CA ALA A 154 -16.43 -3.97 -25.53
C ALA A 154 -15.02 -4.28 -26.06
N ILE A 155 -14.32 -5.23 -25.44
CA ILE A 155 -12.91 -5.53 -25.71
C ILE A 155 -12.72 -7.04 -25.72
N ALA A 156 -12.03 -7.54 -26.75
CA ALA A 156 -11.74 -8.97 -26.84
C ALA A 156 -10.82 -9.42 -25.70
N GLU A 157 -11.13 -10.55 -25.10
CA GLU A 157 -10.35 -11.14 -24.00
C GLU A 157 -8.87 -11.27 -24.35
N ALA A 158 -8.53 -11.70 -25.58
CA ALA A 158 -7.15 -11.81 -26.04
C ALA A 158 -6.39 -10.49 -26.01
N ASP A 159 -7.08 -9.36 -26.23
CA ASP A 159 -6.47 -8.03 -26.14
C ASP A 159 -6.20 -7.63 -24.68
N ILE A 160 -7.08 -8.01 -23.76
CA ILE A 160 -6.88 -7.80 -22.32
C ILE A 160 -5.65 -8.57 -21.82
N PHE A 161 -5.50 -9.84 -22.21
CA PHE A 161 -4.32 -10.64 -21.86
C PHE A 161 -3.04 -10.02 -22.44
N ARG A 162 -3.05 -9.60 -23.71
CA ARG A 162 -1.90 -8.93 -24.33
C ARG A 162 -1.49 -7.64 -23.59
N MET A 163 -2.48 -6.87 -23.11
CA MET A 163 -2.23 -5.69 -22.28
C MET A 163 -1.60 -6.07 -20.94
N ALA A 164 -2.16 -7.07 -20.25
CA ALA A 164 -1.65 -7.55 -18.97
C ALA A 164 -0.21 -8.09 -19.10
N GLU A 165 0.09 -8.86 -20.14
CA GLU A 165 1.41 -9.39 -20.44
C GLU A 165 2.46 -8.31 -20.74
N SER A 166 2.02 -7.12 -21.16
CA SER A 166 2.89 -5.97 -21.41
C SER A 166 3.29 -5.21 -20.15
N VAL A 167 2.62 -5.44 -19.02
CA VAL A 167 2.93 -4.80 -17.74
C VAL A 167 4.26 -5.36 -17.21
N GLN A 168 5.23 -4.48 -17.03
CA GLN A 168 6.52 -4.83 -16.45
C GLN A 168 6.56 -4.43 -14.97
N PRO A 169 7.20 -5.24 -14.10
CA PRO A 169 7.43 -4.83 -12.73
C PRO A 169 8.26 -3.53 -12.71
N PRO A 170 8.01 -2.63 -11.76
CA PRO A 170 8.86 -1.46 -11.56
C PRO A 170 10.29 -1.92 -11.27
N ARG A 171 11.25 -1.22 -11.90
CA ARG A 171 12.69 -1.47 -11.73
C ARG A 171 13.21 -0.80 -10.48
#